data_276f6bfbb5a6655d21b293dc60b3f6b5
#
_entry.id   276f6bfbb5a6655d21b293dc60b3f6b5
#
_cell.length_a   1.000
_cell.length_b   1.000
_cell.length_c   1.000
_cell.angle_alpha   90.00
_cell.angle_beta   90.00
_cell.angle_gamma   90.00
#
_symmetry.space_group_name_H-M   'P 1'
#
loop_
_entity.id
_entity.type
_entity.pdbx_description
1 polymer ?
#
loop_
_entity_poly.entity_id
_entity_poly.type
_entity_poly.pdbx_seq_one_letter_code
_entity_poly.pdbx_strand_id
1 'polypeptide(L)'
;MERARSYMGKGVTKAVKNINEVIGPALVGKCPTQQKEIDEFMIKELDGTDNKGKLGANAVLAVSMAVCKAGAAQKEIPLYKHLSELAGNSKLVLPVPAFNIINGGSHAGNALAMQEFMVLPTGAASFTEAMKMGNEVYHNLKSVIKAKYGQDACNVGDEGGFAPNIASNIEGLDLIVEAIKKAGYTGKMKIGMDVAASEFYTDDKKYDLNFKNQPNDGSQKKSGEEMVSFYEKICEDYPIISIEDPFDQDDFEHTGILTSKDMCQVVGDDLLVTNPKRVKQAIDQKACNALLLKVNQIGR
;
A
#
# COMPACT_ATOMS: atom_id res chain seq x y z
N MET A 1 -15.41 -32.76 -1.32
CA MET A 1 -15.80 -32.10 -0.07
C MET A 1 -14.71 -32.05 1.01
N GLU A 2 -13.73 -32.95 1.07
CA GLU A 2 -12.64 -32.91 2.07
C GLU A 2 -11.66 -31.75 1.90
N ARG A 3 -11.39 -31.29 0.67
CA ARG A 3 -10.46 -30.16 0.39
C ARG A 3 -10.92 -28.81 0.95
N ALA A 4 -12.23 -28.59 1.11
CA ALA A 4 -12.77 -27.32 1.64
C ALA A 4 -12.58 -27.17 3.16
N ARG A 5 -12.24 -28.24 3.87
CA ARG A 5 -12.04 -28.23 5.34
C ARG A 5 -10.58 -28.07 5.77
N SER A 6 -9.60 -28.40 4.91
CA SER A 6 -8.18 -28.28 5.24
C SER A 6 -7.76 -26.81 5.22
N TYR A 7 -7.15 -26.34 6.32
CA TYR A 7 -6.76 -24.95 6.50
C TYR A 7 -7.89 -23.95 6.22
N MET A 8 -9.14 -24.32 6.53
CA MET A 8 -10.35 -23.49 6.25
C MET A 8 -10.47 -23.06 4.78
N GLY A 9 -10.01 -23.90 3.85
CA GLY A 9 -10.01 -23.61 2.41
C GLY A 9 -8.83 -22.73 1.92
N LYS A 10 -7.95 -22.28 2.80
CA LYS A 10 -6.79 -21.41 2.48
C LYS A 10 -5.50 -22.17 2.18
N GLY A 11 -5.57 -23.51 2.03
CA GLY A 11 -4.40 -24.34 1.72
C GLY A 11 -3.82 -24.07 0.32
N VAL A 12 -2.48 -24.14 0.19
CA VAL A 12 -1.73 -23.82 -1.05
C VAL A 12 -1.11 -25.06 -1.71
N THR A 13 -1.60 -26.26 -1.40
CA THR A 13 -1.03 -27.53 -1.91
C THR A 13 -1.01 -27.64 -3.43
N LYS A 14 -1.98 -27.02 -4.14
CA LYS A 14 -2.02 -27.00 -5.59
C LYS A 14 -0.86 -26.15 -6.16
N ALA A 15 -0.58 -25.00 -5.55
CA ALA A 15 0.54 -24.15 -5.94
C ALA A 15 1.88 -24.88 -5.72
N VAL A 16 2.05 -25.52 -4.55
CA VAL A 16 3.25 -26.32 -4.23
C VAL A 16 3.43 -27.45 -5.24
N LYS A 17 2.35 -28.15 -5.61
CA LYS A 17 2.39 -29.19 -6.64
C LYS A 17 2.83 -28.63 -7.99
N ASN A 18 2.26 -27.52 -8.44
CA ASN A 18 2.66 -26.87 -9.69
C ASN A 18 4.13 -26.47 -9.69
N ILE A 19 4.65 -25.99 -8.56
CA ILE A 19 6.08 -25.67 -8.43
C ILE A 19 6.94 -26.94 -8.59
N ASN A 20 6.62 -28.02 -7.86
CA ASN A 20 7.47 -29.19 -7.77
C ASN A 20 7.39 -30.09 -9.02
N GLU A 21 6.23 -30.18 -9.65
CA GLU A 21 5.99 -31.12 -10.75
C GLU A 21 6.04 -30.47 -12.13
N VAL A 22 5.87 -29.15 -12.24
CA VAL A 22 5.81 -28.46 -13.53
C VAL A 22 6.92 -27.42 -13.65
N ILE A 23 6.94 -26.39 -12.76
CA ILE A 23 7.84 -25.25 -12.92
C ILE A 23 9.29 -25.65 -12.63
N GLY A 24 9.55 -26.30 -11.50
CA GLY A 24 10.89 -26.69 -11.09
C GLY A 24 11.60 -27.55 -12.13
N PRO A 25 11.00 -28.68 -12.59
CA PRO A 25 11.60 -29.52 -13.63
C PRO A 25 11.89 -28.77 -14.92
N ALA A 26 11.01 -27.83 -15.36
CA ALA A 26 11.18 -27.06 -16.56
C ALA A 26 12.28 -26.00 -16.49
N LEU A 27 12.73 -25.64 -15.27
CA LEU A 27 13.81 -24.68 -15.06
C LEU A 27 15.20 -25.33 -14.89
N VAL A 28 15.28 -26.66 -14.77
CA VAL A 28 16.57 -27.35 -14.66
C VAL A 28 17.47 -26.99 -15.85
N GLY A 29 18.70 -26.57 -15.54
CA GLY A 29 19.67 -26.12 -16.54
C GLY A 29 19.59 -24.66 -16.96
N LYS A 30 18.58 -23.91 -16.53
CA LYS A 30 18.52 -22.46 -16.76
C LYS A 30 19.39 -21.70 -15.77
N CYS A 31 20.01 -20.60 -16.23
CA CYS A 31 20.87 -19.78 -15.38
C CYS A 31 20.04 -18.81 -14.52
N PRO A 32 20.12 -18.84 -13.17
CA PRO A 32 19.28 -18.01 -12.32
C PRO A 32 19.60 -16.51 -12.39
N THR A 33 20.71 -16.11 -13.04
CA THR A 33 21.00 -14.68 -13.27
C THR A 33 20.17 -14.08 -14.42
N GLN A 34 19.51 -14.93 -15.21
CA GLN A 34 18.65 -14.53 -16.35
C GLN A 34 17.20 -14.36 -15.90
N GLN A 35 16.97 -13.49 -14.92
CA GLN A 35 15.65 -13.31 -14.29
C GLN A 35 14.52 -13.08 -15.29
N LYS A 36 14.69 -12.12 -16.19
CA LYS A 36 13.67 -11.75 -17.18
C LYS A 36 13.29 -12.93 -18.09
N GLU A 37 14.26 -13.67 -18.57
CA GLU A 37 14.03 -14.80 -19.47
C GLU A 37 13.29 -15.93 -18.76
N ILE A 38 13.62 -16.18 -17.49
CA ILE A 38 12.94 -17.19 -16.66
C ILE A 38 11.50 -16.76 -16.37
N ASP A 39 11.28 -15.51 -15.99
CA ASP A 39 9.93 -15.01 -15.71
C ASP A 39 9.05 -15.04 -16.97
N GLU A 40 9.58 -14.62 -18.11
CA GLU A 40 8.86 -14.70 -19.40
C GLU A 40 8.55 -16.14 -19.82
N PHE A 41 9.48 -17.05 -19.61
CA PHE A 41 9.27 -18.47 -19.88
C PHE A 41 8.14 -19.04 -18.99
N MET A 42 8.15 -18.76 -17.69
CA MET A 42 7.08 -19.22 -16.79
C MET A 42 5.72 -18.67 -17.19
N ILE A 43 5.66 -17.39 -17.57
CA ILE A 43 4.40 -16.69 -17.86
C ILE A 43 3.86 -17.06 -19.25
N LYS A 44 4.71 -17.03 -20.28
CA LYS A 44 4.27 -17.17 -21.67
C LYS A 44 4.17 -18.62 -22.12
N GLU A 45 5.13 -19.47 -21.72
CA GLU A 45 5.22 -20.83 -22.21
C GLU A 45 4.63 -21.87 -21.24
N LEU A 46 4.89 -21.75 -19.94
CA LEU A 46 4.37 -22.72 -18.98
C LEU A 46 2.92 -22.43 -18.59
N ASP A 47 2.60 -21.19 -18.26
CA ASP A 47 1.24 -20.77 -17.89
C ASP A 47 0.41 -20.45 -19.15
N GLY A 48 0.80 -19.44 -19.91
CA GLY A 48 0.17 -19.04 -21.17
C GLY A 48 -1.16 -18.31 -21.01
N THR A 49 -1.60 -18.01 -19.78
CA THR A 49 -2.84 -17.26 -19.51
C THR A 49 -2.54 -15.82 -19.06
N ASP A 50 -3.46 -14.89 -19.36
CA ASP A 50 -3.27 -13.47 -19.06
C ASP A 50 -3.11 -13.19 -17.56
N ASN A 51 -3.79 -13.98 -16.72
CA ASN A 51 -3.83 -13.82 -15.26
C ASN A 51 -3.04 -14.89 -14.49
N LYS A 52 -2.21 -15.69 -15.16
CA LYS A 52 -1.47 -16.82 -14.58
C LYS A 52 -2.41 -17.86 -13.92
N GLY A 53 -3.61 -18.05 -14.50
CA GLY A 53 -4.66 -18.91 -13.94
C GLY A 53 -4.37 -20.41 -14.02
N LYS A 54 -3.48 -20.86 -14.93
CA LYS A 54 -3.13 -22.27 -15.11
C LYS A 54 -2.26 -22.79 -13.98
N LEU A 55 -1.18 -22.08 -13.66
CA LEU A 55 -0.22 -22.46 -12.62
C LEU A 55 -0.52 -21.80 -11.26
N GLY A 56 -1.11 -20.61 -11.29
CA GLY A 56 -1.36 -19.74 -10.14
C GLY A 56 -0.27 -18.68 -9.97
N ALA A 57 -0.69 -17.43 -9.83
CA ALA A 57 0.22 -16.30 -9.65
C ALA A 57 1.14 -16.48 -8.43
N ASN A 58 0.63 -17.06 -7.34
CA ASN A 58 1.41 -17.37 -6.15
C ASN A 58 2.53 -18.39 -6.41
N ALA A 59 2.29 -19.42 -7.24
CA ALA A 59 3.32 -20.38 -7.63
C ALA A 59 4.40 -19.73 -8.49
N VAL A 60 4.00 -18.97 -9.52
CA VAL A 60 4.92 -18.25 -10.41
C VAL A 60 5.77 -17.25 -9.62
N LEU A 61 5.15 -16.44 -8.75
CA LEU A 61 5.85 -15.48 -7.91
C LEU A 61 6.86 -16.14 -6.97
N ALA A 62 6.48 -17.22 -6.29
CA ALA A 62 7.37 -17.92 -5.37
C ALA A 62 8.66 -18.39 -6.07
N VAL A 63 8.53 -18.91 -7.29
CA VAL A 63 9.69 -19.33 -8.09
C VAL A 63 10.49 -18.13 -8.58
N SER A 64 9.85 -17.08 -9.09
CA SER A 64 10.52 -15.84 -9.54
C SER A 64 11.38 -15.24 -8.43
N MET A 65 10.83 -15.15 -7.21
CA MET A 65 11.58 -14.67 -6.03
C MET A 65 12.75 -15.59 -5.64
N ALA A 66 12.56 -16.89 -5.74
CA ALA A 66 13.62 -17.88 -5.46
C ALA A 66 14.77 -17.77 -6.48
N VAL A 67 14.43 -17.63 -7.76
CA VAL A 67 15.40 -17.42 -8.86
C VAL A 67 16.19 -16.13 -8.65
N CYS A 68 15.52 -15.03 -8.28
CA CYS A 68 16.18 -13.76 -8.01
C CYS A 68 17.21 -13.87 -6.86
N LYS A 69 16.84 -14.55 -5.78
CA LYS A 69 17.76 -14.82 -4.67
C LYS A 69 18.94 -15.73 -5.09
N ALA A 70 18.65 -16.75 -5.87
CA ALA A 70 19.69 -17.64 -6.39
C ALA A 70 20.65 -16.91 -7.35
N GLY A 71 20.14 -16.00 -8.19
CA GLY A 71 20.94 -15.15 -9.07
C GLY A 71 21.87 -14.23 -8.31
N ALA A 72 21.40 -13.62 -7.22
CA ALA A 72 22.21 -12.80 -6.33
C ALA A 72 23.32 -13.64 -5.66
N ALA A 73 22.96 -14.82 -5.15
CA ALA A 73 23.91 -15.74 -4.52
C ALA A 73 24.98 -16.24 -5.51
N GLN A 74 24.60 -16.58 -6.75
CA GLN A 74 25.54 -16.99 -7.79
C GLN A 74 26.53 -15.88 -8.15
N LYS A 75 26.12 -14.62 -8.07
CA LYS A 75 26.99 -13.46 -8.30
C LYS A 75 27.78 -13.05 -7.04
N GLU A 76 27.55 -13.71 -5.92
CA GLU A 76 28.14 -13.36 -4.62
C GLU A 76 27.91 -11.90 -4.20
N ILE A 77 26.73 -11.35 -4.53
CA ILE A 77 26.31 -9.98 -4.18
C ILE A 77 25.04 -9.98 -3.35
N PRO A 78 24.81 -8.96 -2.51
CA PRO A 78 23.54 -8.80 -1.80
C PRO A 78 22.36 -8.67 -2.76
N LEU A 79 21.18 -9.17 -2.36
CA LEU A 79 19.96 -9.17 -3.18
C LEU A 79 19.59 -7.76 -3.69
N TYR A 80 19.69 -6.73 -2.84
CA TYR A 80 19.36 -5.36 -3.26
C TYR A 80 20.29 -4.85 -4.38
N LYS A 81 21.57 -5.27 -4.41
CA LYS A 81 22.49 -4.96 -5.52
C LYS A 81 22.09 -5.68 -6.79
N HIS A 82 21.74 -6.96 -6.68
CA HIS A 82 21.26 -7.73 -7.83
C HIS A 82 20.01 -7.11 -8.45
N LEU A 83 19.03 -6.70 -7.61
CA LEU A 83 17.84 -5.99 -8.07
C LEU A 83 18.17 -4.65 -8.74
N SER A 84 19.12 -3.90 -8.18
CA SER A 84 19.60 -2.65 -8.76
C SER A 84 20.21 -2.86 -10.16
N GLU A 85 21.02 -3.92 -10.33
CA GLU A 85 21.59 -4.29 -11.64
C GLU A 85 20.50 -4.68 -12.64
N LEU A 86 19.53 -5.51 -12.23
CA LEU A 86 18.39 -5.91 -13.07
C LEU A 86 17.57 -4.72 -13.53
N ALA A 87 17.39 -3.73 -12.66
CA ALA A 87 16.66 -2.49 -12.93
C ALA A 87 17.48 -1.45 -13.73
N GLY A 88 18.79 -1.67 -13.91
CA GLY A 88 19.70 -0.67 -14.51
C GLY A 88 19.88 0.57 -13.64
N ASN A 89 19.63 0.48 -12.32
CA ASN A 89 19.73 1.59 -11.38
C ASN A 89 21.07 1.57 -10.66
N SER A 90 21.93 2.54 -10.95
CA SER A 90 23.26 2.67 -10.32
C SER A 90 23.26 3.39 -8.98
N LYS A 91 22.19 4.13 -8.66
CA LYS A 91 22.08 4.92 -7.42
C LYS A 91 21.16 4.23 -6.42
N LEU A 92 21.74 3.73 -5.34
CA LEU A 92 21.00 3.15 -4.22
C LEU A 92 20.71 4.22 -3.17
N VAL A 93 19.45 4.32 -2.77
CA VAL A 93 18.98 5.30 -1.76
C VAL A 93 18.06 4.57 -0.79
N LEU A 94 18.27 4.80 0.52
CA LEU A 94 17.30 4.37 1.52
C LEU A 94 16.05 5.26 1.44
N PRO A 95 14.84 4.69 1.51
CA PRO A 95 13.60 5.46 1.47
C PRO A 95 13.38 6.23 2.76
N VAL A 96 12.53 7.27 2.70
CA VAL A 96 11.88 7.78 3.91
C VAL A 96 10.86 6.72 4.35
N PRO A 97 10.96 6.20 5.59
CA PRO A 97 10.00 5.21 6.05
C PRO A 97 8.63 5.86 6.29
N ALA A 98 7.56 5.20 5.86
CA ALA A 98 6.20 5.56 6.20
C ALA A 98 5.72 4.66 7.36
N PHE A 99 5.22 5.28 8.44
CA PHE A 99 4.72 4.56 9.60
C PHE A 99 3.21 4.71 9.68
N ASN A 100 2.47 3.62 9.49
CA ASN A 100 1.04 3.61 9.76
C ASN A 100 0.81 3.66 11.27
N ILE A 101 0.16 4.73 11.76
CA ILE A 101 0.00 4.98 13.20
C ILE A 101 -1.46 5.09 13.65
N ILE A 102 -2.41 5.32 12.72
CA ILE A 102 -3.86 5.19 12.95
C ILE A 102 -4.46 4.37 11.81
N ASN A 103 -5.26 3.37 12.16
CA ASN A 103 -6.07 2.60 11.23
C ASN A 103 -7.53 3.02 11.28
N GLY A 104 -8.14 3.03 10.11
CA GLY A 104 -9.57 3.12 9.86
C GLY A 104 -10.00 2.15 8.77
N GLY A 105 -10.95 2.54 7.91
CA GLY A 105 -11.40 1.71 6.81
C GLY A 105 -11.87 0.34 7.26
N SER A 106 -11.81 -0.64 6.39
CA SER A 106 -12.17 -2.04 6.70
C SER A 106 -11.15 -2.73 7.65
N HIS A 107 -9.98 -2.13 7.86
CA HIS A 107 -8.91 -2.68 8.71
C HIS A 107 -9.03 -2.31 10.19
N ALA A 108 -10.07 -1.56 10.57
CA ALA A 108 -10.34 -1.17 11.96
C ALA A 108 -11.83 -1.18 12.29
N GLY A 109 -12.15 -1.45 13.55
CA GLY A 109 -13.53 -1.47 14.05
C GLY A 109 -14.11 -0.09 14.42
N ASN A 110 -13.40 1.01 14.15
CA ASN A 110 -13.85 2.38 14.41
C ASN A 110 -14.70 2.94 13.24
N ALA A 111 -15.17 4.20 13.37
CA ALA A 111 -16.01 4.83 12.37
C ALA A 111 -15.24 5.57 11.27
N LEU A 112 -13.90 5.58 11.28
CA LEU A 112 -13.10 6.23 10.25
C LEU A 112 -13.31 5.58 8.88
N ALA A 113 -13.54 6.39 7.85
CA ALA A 113 -13.69 5.91 6.48
C ALA A 113 -12.32 5.58 5.85
N MET A 114 -11.32 6.43 6.05
CA MET A 114 -9.99 6.28 5.47
C MET A 114 -9.16 5.24 6.21
N GLN A 115 -8.40 4.44 5.46
CA GLN A 115 -7.80 3.19 5.95
C GLN A 115 -6.57 3.42 6.81
N GLU A 116 -5.65 4.30 6.38
CA GLU A 116 -4.38 4.52 7.05
C GLU A 116 -4.05 6.00 7.20
N PHE A 117 -3.51 6.32 8.35
CA PHE A 117 -2.87 7.62 8.62
C PHE A 117 -1.43 7.37 9.04
N MET A 118 -0.52 7.88 8.22
CA MET A 118 0.91 7.61 8.33
C MET A 118 1.69 8.86 8.74
N VAL A 119 2.85 8.66 9.35
CA VAL A 119 3.85 9.72 9.55
C VAL A 119 5.11 9.40 8.78
N LEU A 120 5.71 10.45 8.18
CA LEU A 120 6.91 10.38 7.35
C LEU A 120 7.96 11.36 7.90
N PRO A 121 9.09 10.85 8.44
CA PRO A 121 10.14 11.66 9.05
C PRO A 121 11.08 12.29 8.01
N THR A 122 10.55 13.17 7.17
CA THR A 122 11.28 13.79 6.04
C THR A 122 12.42 14.71 6.49
N GLY A 123 12.39 15.20 7.73
CA GLY A 123 13.43 16.04 8.32
C GLY A 123 14.53 15.27 9.04
N ALA A 124 14.55 13.91 8.94
CA ALA A 124 15.62 13.09 9.50
C ALA A 124 16.88 13.15 8.65
N ALA A 125 18.05 13.20 9.29
CA ALA A 125 19.35 13.21 8.60
C ALA A 125 19.85 11.79 8.22
N SER A 126 19.25 10.73 8.79
CA SER A 126 19.59 9.34 8.53
C SER A 126 18.37 8.43 8.68
N PHE A 127 18.45 7.21 8.10
CA PHE A 127 17.40 6.20 8.28
C PHE A 127 17.24 5.79 9.75
N THR A 128 18.34 5.70 10.51
CA THR A 128 18.32 5.42 11.95
C THR A 128 17.57 6.51 12.72
N GLU A 129 17.81 7.78 12.40
CA GLU A 129 17.07 8.90 12.99
C GLU A 129 15.59 8.86 12.58
N ALA A 130 15.30 8.57 11.33
CA ALA A 130 13.93 8.42 10.83
C ALA A 130 13.14 7.36 11.62
N MET A 131 13.76 6.18 11.84
CA MET A 131 13.16 5.10 12.64
C MET A 131 12.91 5.52 14.09
N LYS A 132 13.86 6.23 14.70
CA LYS A 132 13.69 6.80 16.05
C LYS A 132 12.52 7.78 16.10
N MET A 133 12.45 8.72 15.16
CA MET A 133 11.40 9.74 15.12
C MET A 133 10.00 9.10 14.97
N GLY A 134 9.86 8.13 14.06
CA GLY A 134 8.59 7.41 13.87
C GLY A 134 8.16 6.66 15.13
N ASN A 135 9.07 5.96 15.78
CA ASN A 135 8.80 5.26 17.03
C ASN A 135 8.36 6.22 18.15
N GLU A 136 9.07 7.34 18.34
CA GLU A 136 8.74 8.32 19.38
C GLU A 136 7.39 8.99 19.13
N VAL A 137 7.04 9.31 17.88
CA VAL A 137 5.69 9.83 17.53
C VAL A 137 4.62 8.78 17.82
N TYR A 138 4.83 7.53 17.43
CA TYR A 138 3.89 6.43 17.71
C TYR A 138 3.58 6.30 19.20
N HIS A 139 4.60 6.29 20.07
CA HIS A 139 4.40 6.18 21.51
C HIS A 139 3.81 7.44 22.15
N ASN A 140 4.11 8.64 21.61
CA ASN A 140 3.43 9.87 22.02
C ASN A 140 1.95 9.85 21.61
N LEU A 141 1.62 9.35 20.40
CA LEU A 141 0.24 9.18 19.96
C LEU A 141 -0.53 8.25 20.90
N LYS A 142 0.05 7.12 21.31
CA LYS A 142 -0.55 6.24 22.32
C LYS A 142 -0.92 7.00 23.59
N SER A 143 -0.03 7.86 24.06
CA SER A 143 -0.26 8.66 25.26
C SER A 143 -1.36 9.70 25.08
N VAL A 144 -1.44 10.33 23.89
CA VAL A 144 -2.50 11.29 23.53
C VAL A 144 -3.86 10.58 23.48
N ILE A 145 -3.95 9.45 22.78
CA ILE A 145 -5.17 8.65 22.67
C ILE A 145 -5.64 8.20 24.06
N LYS A 146 -4.72 7.65 24.87
CA LYS A 146 -5.05 7.20 26.22
C LYS A 146 -5.60 8.33 27.11
N ALA A 147 -5.00 9.52 27.03
CA ALA A 147 -5.44 10.67 27.81
C ALA A 147 -6.83 11.17 27.37
N LYS A 148 -7.15 11.11 26.09
CA LYS A 148 -8.41 11.65 25.53
C LYS A 148 -9.56 10.65 25.56
N TYR A 149 -9.29 9.35 25.32
CA TYR A 149 -10.32 8.32 25.11
C TYR A 149 -10.21 7.13 26.06
N GLY A 150 -9.20 7.08 26.93
CA GLY A 150 -8.98 5.97 27.87
C GLY A 150 -8.07 4.87 27.33
N GLN A 151 -7.76 3.90 28.20
CA GLN A 151 -6.80 2.81 27.91
C GLN A 151 -7.27 1.91 26.76
N ASP A 152 -8.56 1.61 26.71
CA ASP A 152 -9.13 0.67 25.73
C ASP A 152 -9.11 1.21 24.29
N ALA A 153 -8.98 2.54 24.13
CA ALA A 153 -8.81 3.19 22.83
C ALA A 153 -7.42 2.97 22.19
N CYS A 154 -6.49 2.34 22.91
CA CYS A 154 -5.13 2.06 22.41
C CYS A 154 -5.02 0.69 21.71
N ASN A 155 -6.13 0.04 21.37
CA ASN A 155 -6.12 -1.16 20.53
C ASN A 155 -5.61 -0.81 19.14
N VAL A 156 -4.96 -1.79 18.49
CA VAL A 156 -4.38 -1.62 17.16
C VAL A 156 -5.23 -2.34 16.10
N GLY A 157 -5.23 -1.79 14.90
CA GLY A 157 -5.78 -2.44 13.72
C GLY A 157 -4.82 -3.49 13.13
N ASP A 158 -5.20 -4.06 11.99
CA ASP A 158 -4.48 -5.15 11.34
C ASP A 158 -3.06 -4.78 10.90
N GLU A 159 -2.80 -3.49 10.71
CA GLU A 159 -1.52 -2.95 10.23
C GLU A 159 -0.70 -2.27 11.35
N GLY A 160 -1.11 -2.42 12.60
CA GLY A 160 -0.38 -1.95 13.78
C GLY A 160 -0.62 -0.48 14.16
N GLY A 161 -1.41 0.27 13.40
CA GLY A 161 -1.91 1.59 13.77
C GLY A 161 -2.96 1.51 14.87
N PHE A 162 -3.06 2.52 15.72
CA PHE A 162 -4.13 2.59 16.73
C PHE A 162 -5.49 2.72 16.05
N ALA A 163 -6.50 2.13 16.66
CA ALA A 163 -7.89 2.19 16.19
C ALA A 163 -8.82 2.83 17.22
N PRO A 164 -8.60 4.09 17.61
CA PRO A 164 -9.49 4.79 18.56
C PRO A 164 -10.87 4.92 17.95
N ASN A 165 -11.89 4.89 18.80
CA ASN A 165 -13.27 5.08 18.36
C ASN A 165 -13.58 6.56 18.11
N ILE A 166 -13.08 7.08 17.00
CA ILE A 166 -13.29 8.44 16.52
C ILE A 166 -14.12 8.40 15.24
N ALA A 167 -14.90 9.46 15.01
CA ALA A 167 -15.90 9.50 13.94
C ALA A 167 -15.45 10.32 12.72
N SER A 168 -14.35 11.06 12.83
CA SER A 168 -13.93 12.03 11.81
C SER A 168 -12.47 11.82 11.42
N ASN A 169 -12.20 11.80 10.12
CA ASN A 169 -10.83 11.76 9.59
C ASN A 169 -10.02 12.99 10.06
N ILE A 170 -10.66 14.14 10.21
CA ILE A 170 -10.04 15.37 10.74
C ILE A 170 -9.59 15.18 12.19
N GLU A 171 -10.39 14.51 13.02
CA GLU A 171 -10.00 14.18 14.40
C GLU A 171 -8.77 13.27 14.45
N GLY A 172 -8.66 12.33 13.51
CA GLY A 172 -7.45 11.51 13.34
C GLY A 172 -6.21 12.34 13.04
N LEU A 173 -6.32 13.29 12.12
CA LEU A 173 -5.24 14.21 11.76
C LEU A 173 -4.83 15.11 12.95
N ASP A 174 -5.80 15.61 13.70
CA ASP A 174 -5.54 16.44 14.91
C ASP A 174 -4.74 15.67 15.97
N LEU A 175 -5.10 14.39 16.21
CA LEU A 175 -4.36 13.53 17.14
C LEU A 175 -2.90 13.33 16.70
N ILE A 176 -2.66 13.18 15.41
CA ILE A 176 -1.32 13.00 14.86
C ILE A 176 -0.49 14.28 14.99
N VAL A 177 -1.08 15.43 14.66
CA VAL A 177 -0.40 16.73 14.83
C VAL A 177 -0.03 16.98 16.30
N GLU A 178 -0.93 16.65 17.24
CA GLU A 178 -0.65 16.74 18.67
C GLU A 178 0.50 15.80 19.08
N ALA A 179 0.51 14.56 18.59
CA ALA A 179 1.57 13.61 18.87
C ALA A 179 2.93 14.05 18.31
N ILE A 180 2.97 14.58 17.07
CA ILE A 180 4.17 15.16 16.45
C ILE A 180 4.72 16.32 17.29
N LYS A 181 3.84 17.21 17.72
CA LYS A 181 4.20 18.35 18.57
C LYS A 181 4.76 17.88 19.91
N LYS A 182 4.10 16.92 20.56
CA LYS A 182 4.51 16.35 21.85
C LYS A 182 5.86 15.64 21.77
N ALA A 183 6.15 14.98 20.64
CA ALA A 183 7.44 14.36 20.36
C ALA A 183 8.55 15.37 20.02
N GLY A 184 8.22 16.65 19.79
CA GLY A 184 9.20 17.70 19.44
C GLY A 184 9.62 17.69 17.97
N TYR A 185 8.83 17.09 17.06
CA TYR A 185 9.19 16.94 15.65
C TYR A 185 8.37 17.83 14.70
N THR A 186 7.75 18.89 15.21
CA THR A 186 7.05 19.89 14.37
C THR A 186 7.99 20.41 13.26
N GLY A 187 7.51 20.39 12.02
CA GLY A 187 8.28 20.81 10.83
C GLY A 187 9.23 19.72 10.27
N LYS A 188 9.56 18.68 11.05
CA LYS A 188 10.43 17.56 10.63
C LYS A 188 9.66 16.30 10.26
N MET A 189 8.44 16.17 10.74
CA MET A 189 7.53 15.06 10.46
C MET A 189 6.40 15.53 9.58
N LYS A 190 6.10 14.77 8.54
CA LYS A 190 4.99 14.97 7.63
C LYS A 190 3.96 13.86 7.78
N ILE A 191 2.78 14.05 7.18
CA ILE A 191 1.67 13.10 7.22
C ILE A 191 1.46 12.50 5.84
N GLY A 192 1.20 11.20 5.78
CA GLY A 192 0.67 10.49 4.63
C GLY A 192 -0.67 9.85 4.97
N MET A 193 -1.45 9.56 3.96
CA MET A 193 -2.71 8.85 4.09
C MET A 193 -2.80 7.77 3.03
N ASP A 194 -3.38 6.62 3.39
CA ASP A 194 -4.01 5.71 2.45
C ASP A 194 -5.51 5.77 2.67
N VAL A 195 -6.20 6.20 1.64
CA VAL A 195 -7.65 6.40 1.71
C VAL A 195 -8.40 5.12 1.37
N ALA A 196 -7.86 4.29 0.48
CA ALA A 196 -8.48 3.09 -0.06
C ALA A 196 -9.94 3.34 -0.49
N ALA A 197 -10.14 4.39 -1.28
CA ALA A 197 -11.47 4.96 -1.53
C ALA A 197 -12.44 4.03 -2.27
N SER A 198 -11.93 2.99 -2.93
CA SER A 198 -12.77 1.94 -3.53
C SER A 198 -13.67 1.25 -2.51
N GLU A 199 -13.25 1.17 -1.22
CA GLU A 199 -14.04 0.54 -0.17
C GLU A 199 -15.37 1.26 0.14
N PHE A 200 -15.44 2.55 -0.16
CA PHE A 200 -16.63 3.37 0.08
C PHE A 200 -17.16 4.05 -1.18
N TYR A 201 -16.71 3.59 -2.36
CA TYR A 201 -17.30 3.99 -3.63
C TYR A 201 -18.61 3.25 -3.86
N THR A 202 -19.63 3.96 -4.29
CA THR A 202 -21.01 3.48 -4.38
C THR A 202 -21.49 3.36 -5.84
N ASP A 203 -22.55 2.57 -6.08
CA ASP A 203 -23.12 2.37 -7.42
C ASP A 203 -23.60 3.67 -8.07
N ASP A 204 -23.96 4.68 -7.27
CA ASP A 204 -24.32 6.02 -7.74
C ASP A 204 -23.11 6.93 -7.99
N LYS A 205 -21.89 6.33 -8.07
CA LYS A 205 -20.61 6.97 -8.38
C LYS A 205 -20.25 8.09 -7.40
N LYS A 206 -20.52 7.85 -6.12
CA LYS A 206 -20.15 8.73 -5.02
C LYS A 206 -19.31 8.01 -3.99
N TYR A 207 -18.69 8.77 -3.13
CA TYR A 207 -17.83 8.32 -2.04
C TYR A 207 -18.57 8.52 -0.72
N ASP A 208 -19.03 7.41 -0.09
CA ASP A 208 -19.78 7.44 1.17
C ASP A 208 -18.86 7.38 2.38
N LEU A 209 -18.48 8.51 2.95
CA LEU A 209 -17.62 8.58 4.13
C LEU A 209 -18.27 7.99 5.40
N ASN A 210 -19.56 7.61 5.35
CA ASN A 210 -20.26 6.91 6.43
C ASN A 210 -20.61 5.46 6.09
N PHE A 211 -19.87 4.85 5.16
CA PHE A 211 -20.18 3.52 4.60
C PHE A 211 -20.25 2.40 5.65
N LYS A 212 -19.57 2.54 6.78
CA LYS A 212 -19.60 1.55 7.87
C LYS A 212 -20.92 1.51 8.65
N ASN A 213 -21.68 2.57 8.60
CA ASN A 213 -22.98 2.69 9.27
C ASN A 213 -24.09 2.59 8.22
N GLN A 214 -24.59 1.38 7.98
CA GLN A 214 -25.65 1.13 7.02
C GLN A 214 -26.92 0.57 7.71
N PRO A 215 -28.12 0.99 7.31
CA PRO A 215 -28.39 2.08 6.35
C PRO A 215 -28.09 3.45 6.92
N ASN A 216 -27.62 4.41 6.09
CA ASN A 216 -27.43 5.80 6.46
C ASN A 216 -28.24 6.75 5.57
N ASP A 217 -28.27 8.04 5.91
CA ASP A 217 -29.05 9.05 5.19
C ASP A 217 -28.36 9.60 3.93
N GLY A 218 -27.16 9.14 3.62
CA GLY A 218 -26.36 9.60 2.49
C GLY A 218 -25.80 11.02 2.61
N SER A 219 -25.94 11.66 3.77
CA SER A 219 -25.50 13.05 3.99
C SER A 219 -23.97 13.22 3.89
N GLN A 220 -23.20 12.14 4.04
CA GLN A 220 -21.75 12.14 3.92
C GLN A 220 -21.23 11.60 2.58
N LYS A 221 -22.14 11.37 1.61
CA LYS A 221 -21.74 11.03 0.25
C LYS A 221 -21.22 12.25 -0.49
N LYS A 222 -20.08 12.09 -1.14
CA LYS A 222 -19.40 13.12 -1.92
C LYS A 222 -19.23 12.70 -3.37
N SER A 223 -19.32 13.64 -4.29
CA SER A 223 -18.87 13.43 -5.68
C SER A 223 -17.34 13.38 -5.76
N GLY A 224 -16.79 13.00 -6.92
CA GLY A 224 -15.34 13.03 -7.15
C GLY A 224 -14.77 14.45 -6.97
N GLU A 225 -15.45 15.48 -7.49
CA GLU A 225 -15.03 16.89 -7.35
C GLU A 225 -15.08 17.37 -5.89
N GLU A 226 -16.09 16.95 -5.14
CA GLU A 226 -16.19 17.25 -3.71
C GLU A 226 -15.09 16.57 -2.91
N MET A 227 -14.65 15.35 -3.33
CA MET A 227 -13.49 14.69 -2.75
C MET A 227 -12.18 15.40 -3.10
N VAL A 228 -12.00 15.89 -4.34
CA VAL A 228 -10.86 16.75 -4.69
C VAL A 228 -10.78 17.95 -3.75
N SER A 229 -11.89 18.68 -3.59
CA SER A 229 -11.96 19.86 -2.73
C SER A 229 -11.69 19.52 -1.25
N PHE A 230 -12.10 18.34 -0.79
CA PHE A 230 -11.79 17.85 0.54
C PHE A 230 -10.29 17.63 0.72
N TYR A 231 -9.61 17.00 -0.27
CA TYR A 231 -8.15 16.79 -0.22
C TYR A 231 -7.38 18.11 -0.31
N GLU A 232 -7.82 19.07 -1.13
CA GLU A 232 -7.23 20.40 -1.15
C GLU A 232 -7.26 21.02 0.26
N LYS A 233 -8.41 20.96 0.92
CA LYS A 233 -8.57 21.54 2.25
C LYS A 233 -7.67 20.89 3.30
N ILE A 234 -7.58 19.56 3.33
CA ILE A 234 -6.71 18.90 4.32
C ILE A 234 -5.21 19.10 4.03
N CYS A 235 -4.81 19.26 2.76
CA CYS A 235 -3.42 19.61 2.42
C CYS A 235 -3.05 21.04 2.82
N GLU A 236 -4.03 21.97 2.81
CA GLU A 236 -3.84 23.34 3.31
C GLU A 236 -3.70 23.39 4.84
N ASP A 237 -4.54 22.63 5.54
CA ASP A 237 -4.64 22.69 7.00
C ASP A 237 -3.60 21.84 7.73
N TYR A 238 -3.12 20.76 7.10
CA TYR A 238 -2.23 19.75 7.70
C TYR A 238 -0.96 19.57 6.85
N PRO A 239 0.15 19.12 7.46
CA PRO A 239 1.41 18.90 6.73
C PRO A 239 1.39 17.59 5.91
N ILE A 240 0.36 17.40 5.09
CA ILE A 240 0.19 16.22 4.23
C ILE A 240 1.11 16.34 3.02
N ILE A 241 1.83 15.26 2.70
CA ILE A 241 2.73 15.18 1.55
C ILE A 241 2.49 13.96 0.66
N SER A 242 1.61 13.03 1.06
CA SER A 242 1.30 11.85 0.29
C SER A 242 -0.13 11.40 0.56
N ILE A 243 -0.88 11.11 -0.51
CA ILE A 243 -2.22 10.51 -0.46
C ILE A 243 -2.24 9.34 -1.42
N GLU A 244 -2.54 8.15 -0.88
CA GLU A 244 -2.66 6.89 -1.62
C GLU A 244 -4.13 6.59 -1.87
N ASP A 245 -4.44 6.12 -3.09
CA ASP A 245 -5.77 5.73 -3.56
C ASP A 245 -6.90 6.67 -3.11
N PRO A 246 -6.79 7.97 -3.46
CA PRO A 246 -7.77 8.99 -3.05
C PRO A 246 -9.16 8.78 -3.67
N PHE A 247 -9.26 7.98 -4.73
CA PHE A 247 -10.47 7.68 -5.48
C PHE A 247 -10.60 6.19 -5.76
N ASP A 248 -11.72 5.79 -6.37
CA ASP A 248 -11.95 4.41 -6.80
C ASP A 248 -10.83 3.92 -7.74
N GLN A 249 -10.54 2.62 -7.67
CA GLN A 249 -9.49 1.96 -8.45
C GLN A 249 -9.58 2.16 -9.97
N ASP A 250 -10.73 2.53 -10.49
CA ASP A 250 -10.94 2.80 -11.92
C ASP A 250 -11.21 4.29 -12.23
N ASP A 251 -11.20 5.15 -11.21
CA ASP A 251 -11.39 6.60 -11.35
C ASP A 251 -10.07 7.33 -11.64
N PHE A 252 -9.54 7.08 -12.83
CA PHE A 252 -8.32 7.76 -13.32
C PHE A 252 -8.53 9.26 -13.53
N GLU A 253 -9.77 9.69 -13.78
CA GLU A 253 -10.10 11.09 -14.05
C GLU A 253 -9.88 11.95 -12.81
N HIS A 254 -10.57 11.66 -11.70
CA HIS A 254 -10.44 12.47 -10.48
C HIS A 254 -9.06 12.32 -9.84
N THR A 255 -8.44 11.12 -9.94
CA THR A 255 -7.05 10.94 -9.50
C THR A 255 -6.11 11.86 -10.28
N GLY A 256 -6.29 11.99 -11.60
CA GLY A 256 -5.53 12.92 -12.44
C GLY A 256 -5.79 14.39 -12.13
N ILE A 257 -7.03 14.75 -11.82
CA ILE A 257 -7.38 16.11 -11.39
C ILE A 257 -6.63 16.46 -10.10
N LEU A 258 -6.67 15.59 -9.08
CA LEU A 258 -5.93 15.81 -7.84
C LEU A 258 -4.42 15.90 -8.06
N THR A 259 -3.87 15.00 -8.87
CA THR A 259 -2.44 14.99 -9.21
C THR A 259 -2.01 16.29 -9.89
N SER A 260 -2.86 16.85 -10.75
CA SER A 260 -2.58 18.13 -11.46
C SER A 260 -2.51 19.34 -10.55
N LYS A 261 -3.02 19.26 -9.32
CA LYS A 261 -2.93 20.33 -8.32
C LYS A 261 -1.53 20.48 -7.72
N ASP A 262 -0.68 19.48 -7.87
CA ASP A 262 0.73 19.47 -7.40
C ASP A 262 0.92 19.82 -5.91
N MET A 263 -0.05 19.41 -5.08
CA MET A 263 -0.03 19.71 -3.63
C MET A 263 0.70 18.64 -2.83
N CYS A 264 0.65 17.39 -3.27
CA CYS A 264 1.24 16.23 -2.60
C CYS A 264 1.57 15.12 -3.59
N GLN A 265 2.28 14.11 -3.13
CA GLN A 265 2.44 12.85 -3.85
C GLN A 265 1.09 12.12 -3.90
N VAL A 266 0.64 11.71 -5.08
CA VAL A 266 -0.54 10.87 -5.28
C VAL A 266 -0.09 9.48 -5.67
N VAL A 267 -0.37 8.51 -4.81
CA VAL A 267 0.11 7.13 -4.93
C VAL A 267 -1.00 6.24 -5.45
N GLY A 268 -0.70 5.41 -6.44
CA GLY A 268 -1.60 4.36 -6.90
C GLY A 268 -1.18 3.00 -6.34
N ASP A 269 -2.02 2.40 -5.49
CA ASP A 269 -1.99 0.99 -5.10
C ASP A 269 -3.09 0.22 -5.84
N ASP A 270 -4.34 0.35 -5.45
CA ASP A 270 -5.49 -0.28 -6.11
C ASP A 270 -5.67 0.23 -7.55
N LEU A 271 -5.39 1.50 -7.78
CA LEU A 271 -5.40 2.11 -9.12
C LEU A 271 -4.47 1.38 -10.09
N LEU A 272 -3.30 0.95 -9.63
CA LEU A 272 -2.23 0.41 -10.49
C LEU A 272 -2.05 -1.11 -10.34
N VAL A 273 -2.34 -1.68 -9.18
CA VAL A 273 -2.14 -3.08 -8.76
C VAL A 273 -0.79 -3.66 -9.21
N THR A 274 0.25 -2.83 -9.23
CA THR A 274 1.61 -3.16 -9.71
C THR A 274 1.60 -3.73 -11.15
N ASN A 275 0.53 -3.45 -11.93
CA ASN A 275 0.34 -3.98 -13.27
C ASN A 275 0.93 -3.03 -14.32
N PRO A 276 1.95 -3.46 -15.12
CA PRO A 276 2.56 -2.60 -16.13
C PRO A 276 1.58 -1.97 -17.14
N LYS A 277 0.45 -2.64 -17.43
CA LYS A 277 -0.57 -2.08 -18.33
C LYS A 277 -1.29 -0.88 -17.67
N ARG A 278 -1.67 -1.00 -16.39
CA ARG A 278 -2.32 0.08 -15.64
C ARG A 278 -1.33 1.21 -15.33
N VAL A 279 -0.07 0.87 -15.01
CA VAL A 279 1.02 1.86 -14.84
C VAL A 279 1.20 2.68 -16.12
N LYS A 280 1.25 2.03 -17.28
CA LYS A 280 1.33 2.75 -18.56
C LYS A 280 0.11 3.65 -18.79
N GLN A 281 -1.09 3.18 -18.52
CA GLN A 281 -2.30 3.99 -18.62
C GLN A 281 -2.22 5.22 -17.72
N ALA A 282 -1.79 5.05 -16.47
CA ALA A 282 -1.63 6.16 -15.53
C ALA A 282 -0.60 7.19 -15.99
N ILE A 283 0.52 6.74 -16.59
CA ILE A 283 1.52 7.63 -17.18
C ILE A 283 0.92 8.43 -18.34
N ASP A 284 0.24 7.74 -19.26
CA ASP A 284 -0.35 8.35 -20.46
C ASP A 284 -1.43 9.40 -20.07
N GLN A 285 -2.20 9.14 -19.01
CA GLN A 285 -3.27 10.01 -18.50
C GLN A 285 -2.79 10.98 -17.39
N LYS A 286 -1.55 10.85 -16.93
CA LYS A 286 -1.01 11.60 -15.77
C LYS A 286 -1.88 11.46 -14.52
N ALA A 287 -2.40 10.26 -14.30
CA ALA A 287 -3.38 10.00 -13.25
C ALA A 287 -2.78 10.07 -11.84
N CYS A 288 -1.58 9.55 -11.65
CA CYS A 288 -0.86 9.62 -10.37
C CYS A 288 0.64 9.87 -10.62
N ASN A 289 1.41 10.18 -9.57
CA ASN A 289 2.83 10.48 -9.68
C ASN A 289 3.72 9.53 -8.87
N ALA A 290 3.15 8.54 -8.20
CA ALA A 290 3.86 7.49 -7.47
C ALA A 290 3.14 6.14 -7.58
N LEU A 291 3.91 5.06 -7.47
CA LEU A 291 3.44 3.68 -7.47
C LEU A 291 3.71 3.07 -6.10
N LEU A 292 2.70 2.45 -5.49
CA LEU A 292 2.92 1.47 -4.43
C LEU A 292 3.26 0.13 -5.07
N LEU A 293 4.47 -0.36 -4.84
CA LEU A 293 4.97 -1.59 -5.44
C LEU A 293 4.73 -2.78 -4.53
N LYS A 294 3.82 -3.67 -4.93
CA LYS A 294 3.56 -4.94 -4.27
C LYS A 294 3.78 -6.09 -5.27
N VAL A 295 4.91 -6.76 -5.22
CA VAL A 295 5.23 -7.85 -6.15
C VAL A 295 4.21 -8.99 -6.15
N ASN A 296 3.46 -9.14 -5.03
CA ASN A 296 2.42 -10.15 -4.88
C ASN A 296 1.08 -9.80 -5.57
N GLN A 297 0.88 -8.58 -6.03
CA GLN A 297 -0.33 -8.19 -6.79
C GLN A 297 -0.28 -8.75 -8.21
N ILE A 298 0.74 -8.40 -8.99
CA ILE A 298 0.88 -8.90 -10.36
C ILE A 298 1.46 -10.31 -10.43
N GLY A 299 2.20 -10.76 -9.41
CA GLY A 299 2.66 -12.15 -9.25
C GLY A 299 3.84 -12.54 -10.14
N ARG A 300 4.83 -11.66 -10.31
CA ARG A 300 6.08 -11.96 -11.02
C ARG A 300 7.26 -11.13 -10.51
#